data_62bd1968972954d5f6b813e5aea3a2f7
#
_entry.id   62bd1968972954d5f6b813e5aea3a2f7
#
_cell.length_a   1.000
_cell.length_b   1.000
_cell.length_c   1.000
_cell.angle_alpha   90.00
_cell.angle_beta   90.00
_cell.angle_gamma   90.00
#
_symmetry.space_group_name_H-M   'P 1'
#
loop_
_entity.id
_entity.type
_entity.pdbx_description
1 polymer ?
#
loop_
_entity_poly.entity_id
_entity_poly.type
_entity_poly.pdbx_seq_one_letter_code
_entity_poly.pdbx_strand_id
1 'polypeptide(L)'
;MNKIFKVGLVGCGHISETYFKSHEYFNNFQIIKCADINMEVANKCAEVNNIEACSVDELIKDKEIEIILNLTIPKAHYEIAKKSLENGKHIYSEKPMAVNFEDGKHLLQLSTEKGLYIGNAPDTFLGGGIQKSIELVSSGTIGDIKLGNAIFAFPGVQSYHPNPEPWFAEKEGGPVIDMGP
;
A
#
# COMPACT_ATOMS: atom_id res chain seq x y z
N MET A 1 4.93 -27.58 5.26
CA MET A 1 4.95 -26.60 4.14
C MET A 1 4.46 -25.28 4.68
N ASN A 2 5.16 -24.19 4.41
CA ASN A 2 4.67 -22.86 4.79
C ASN A 2 3.44 -22.53 3.96
N LYS A 3 2.42 -21.93 4.60
CA LYS A 3 1.20 -21.47 3.92
C LYS A 3 1.58 -20.40 2.89
N ILE A 4 1.03 -20.48 1.68
CA ILE A 4 1.10 -19.44 0.65
C ILE A 4 -0.23 -18.70 0.67
N PHE A 5 -0.20 -17.42 0.97
CA PHE A 5 -1.38 -16.56 0.98
C PHE A 5 -1.78 -16.17 -0.44
N LYS A 6 -3.08 -16.22 -0.72
CA LYS A 6 -3.64 -15.77 -2.00
C LYS A 6 -3.99 -14.30 -1.92
N VAL A 7 -3.42 -13.51 -2.83
CA VAL A 7 -3.50 -12.05 -2.85
C VAL A 7 -4.27 -11.58 -4.07
N GLY A 8 -5.20 -10.67 -3.86
CA GLY A 8 -5.85 -9.90 -4.91
C GLY A 8 -5.29 -8.47 -4.94
N LEU A 9 -4.92 -7.98 -6.10
CA LEU A 9 -4.35 -6.65 -6.29
C LEU A 9 -5.40 -5.69 -6.86
N VAL A 10 -5.62 -4.56 -6.21
CA VAL A 10 -6.52 -3.48 -6.67
C VAL A 10 -5.70 -2.24 -6.99
N GLY A 11 -5.81 -1.77 -8.23
CA GLY A 11 -5.03 -0.65 -8.77
C GLY A 11 -3.82 -1.13 -9.58
N CYS A 12 -4.01 -1.25 -10.89
CA CYS A 12 -3.01 -1.75 -11.85
C CYS A 12 -2.15 -0.61 -12.45
N GLY A 13 -1.89 0.44 -11.65
CA GLY A 13 -1.05 1.58 -12.04
C GLY A 13 0.45 1.26 -12.01
N HIS A 14 1.26 2.30 -12.17
CA HIS A 14 2.72 2.20 -12.28
C HIS A 14 3.37 1.39 -11.14
N ILE A 15 2.95 1.61 -9.89
CA ILE A 15 3.54 0.95 -8.73
C ILE A 15 3.28 -0.56 -8.69
N SER A 16 2.22 -1.04 -9.34
CA SER A 16 1.85 -2.46 -9.33
C SER A 16 2.96 -3.37 -9.85
N GLU A 17 3.74 -2.90 -10.83
CA GLU A 17 4.87 -3.64 -11.40
C GLU A 17 5.93 -4.01 -10.32
N THR A 18 6.20 -3.08 -9.40
CA THR A 18 7.11 -3.32 -8.27
C THR A 18 6.60 -4.44 -7.37
N TYR A 19 5.30 -4.44 -7.09
CA TYR A 19 4.67 -5.47 -6.26
C TYR A 19 4.61 -6.83 -6.95
N PHE A 20 4.38 -6.87 -8.25
CA PHE A 20 4.47 -8.12 -9.00
C PHE A 20 5.88 -8.73 -8.98
N LYS A 21 6.92 -7.90 -9.04
CA LYS A 21 8.33 -8.36 -8.95
C LYS A 21 8.72 -8.82 -7.54
N SER A 22 7.96 -8.45 -6.52
CA SER A 22 8.32 -8.75 -5.12
C SER A 22 8.32 -10.25 -4.80
N HIS A 23 7.58 -11.09 -5.55
CA HIS A 23 7.61 -12.54 -5.33
C HIS A 23 8.95 -13.20 -5.72
N GLU A 24 9.85 -12.49 -6.38
CA GLU A 24 11.23 -12.94 -6.55
C GLU A 24 11.98 -13.01 -5.19
N TYR A 25 11.54 -12.23 -4.22
CA TYR A 25 12.13 -12.13 -2.88
C TYR A 25 11.30 -12.81 -1.80
N PHE A 26 10.00 -12.99 -2.03
CA PHE A 26 9.06 -13.55 -1.06
C PHE A 26 8.30 -14.73 -1.67
N ASN A 27 8.30 -15.86 -0.99
CA ASN A 27 7.68 -17.11 -1.45
C ASN A 27 6.47 -17.54 -0.61
N ASN A 28 5.99 -16.65 0.27
CA ASN A 28 4.89 -16.93 1.19
C ASN A 28 3.55 -16.31 0.74
N PHE A 29 3.51 -15.63 -0.40
CA PHE A 29 2.28 -15.15 -1.00
C PHE A 29 2.31 -15.26 -2.54
N GLN A 30 1.14 -15.21 -3.15
CA GLN A 30 0.96 -15.21 -4.60
C GLN A 30 -0.17 -14.26 -4.97
N ILE A 31 0.09 -13.31 -5.87
CA ILE A 31 -0.93 -12.50 -6.49
C ILE A 31 -1.60 -13.35 -7.57
N ILE A 32 -2.89 -13.62 -7.43
CA ILE A 32 -3.63 -14.52 -8.33
C ILE A 32 -4.66 -13.81 -9.19
N LYS A 33 -5.12 -12.62 -8.75
CA LYS A 33 -6.07 -11.79 -9.49
C LYS A 33 -5.74 -10.32 -9.34
N CYS A 34 -6.11 -9.53 -10.34
CA CYS A 34 -6.04 -8.08 -10.26
C CYS A 34 -7.35 -7.41 -10.70
N ALA A 35 -7.55 -6.20 -10.22
CA ALA A 35 -8.69 -5.35 -10.54
C ALA A 35 -8.27 -3.89 -10.67
N ASP A 36 -8.93 -3.16 -11.54
CA ASP A 36 -8.81 -1.72 -11.70
C ASP A 36 -10.18 -1.14 -12.03
N ILE A 37 -10.42 0.14 -11.76
CA ILE A 37 -11.63 0.84 -12.18
C ILE A 37 -11.75 0.86 -13.71
N ASN A 38 -10.62 0.88 -14.40
CA ASN A 38 -10.52 0.72 -15.84
C ASN A 38 -10.20 -0.75 -16.18
N MET A 39 -11.19 -1.49 -16.67
CA MET A 39 -11.03 -2.90 -17.03
C MET A 39 -10.00 -3.15 -18.14
N GLU A 40 -9.73 -2.19 -19.02
CA GLU A 40 -8.69 -2.35 -20.04
C GLU A 40 -7.30 -2.39 -19.40
N VAL A 41 -7.09 -1.55 -18.37
CA VAL A 41 -5.84 -1.54 -17.58
C VAL A 41 -5.71 -2.84 -16.78
N ALA A 42 -6.79 -3.31 -16.15
CA ALA A 42 -6.80 -4.59 -15.44
C ALA A 42 -6.48 -5.77 -16.37
N ASN A 43 -7.11 -5.84 -17.53
CA ASN A 43 -6.89 -6.91 -18.50
C ASN A 43 -5.43 -6.93 -19.00
N LYS A 44 -4.87 -5.78 -19.33
CA LYS A 44 -3.47 -5.67 -19.75
C LYS A 44 -2.50 -6.10 -18.65
N CYS A 45 -2.78 -5.69 -17.41
CA CYS A 45 -1.98 -6.09 -16.25
C CYS A 45 -2.04 -7.62 -16.03
N ALA A 46 -3.23 -8.19 -16.15
CA ALA A 46 -3.46 -9.63 -15.99
C ALA A 46 -2.74 -10.44 -17.07
N GLU A 47 -2.78 -10.00 -18.33
CA GLU A 47 -2.09 -10.64 -19.45
C GLU A 47 -0.57 -10.67 -19.22
N VAL A 48 0.02 -9.54 -18.84
CA VAL A 48 1.47 -9.43 -18.60
C VAL A 48 1.93 -10.33 -17.47
N ASN A 49 1.11 -10.48 -16.41
CA ASN A 49 1.47 -11.22 -15.21
C ASN A 49 0.90 -12.65 -15.18
N ASN A 50 0.21 -13.09 -16.24
CA ASN A 50 -0.42 -14.41 -16.36
C ASN A 50 -1.36 -14.74 -15.18
N ILE A 51 -2.23 -13.79 -14.84
CA ILE A 51 -3.24 -13.90 -13.79
C ILE A 51 -4.64 -13.52 -14.34
N GLU A 52 -5.67 -13.58 -13.50
CA GLU A 52 -7.04 -13.21 -13.87
C GLU A 52 -7.34 -11.75 -13.57
N ALA A 53 -8.01 -11.04 -14.49
CA ALA A 53 -8.61 -9.73 -14.25
C ALA A 53 -10.09 -9.88 -13.93
N CYS A 54 -10.57 -9.11 -12.95
CA CYS A 54 -11.98 -9.02 -12.60
C CYS A 54 -12.33 -7.61 -12.09
N SER A 55 -13.60 -7.37 -11.81
CA SER A 55 -14.00 -6.12 -11.18
C SER A 55 -13.53 -6.05 -9.72
N VAL A 56 -13.40 -4.84 -9.18
CA VAL A 56 -12.99 -4.62 -7.77
C VAL A 56 -13.94 -5.33 -6.80
N ASP A 57 -15.25 -5.27 -7.07
CA ASP A 57 -16.25 -5.90 -6.21
C ASP A 57 -16.19 -7.44 -6.26
N GLU A 58 -15.95 -8.03 -7.42
CA GLU A 58 -15.75 -9.48 -7.57
C GLU A 58 -14.48 -9.92 -6.82
N LEU A 59 -13.37 -9.21 -7.00
CA LEU A 59 -12.11 -9.53 -6.36
C LEU A 59 -12.22 -9.49 -4.83
N ILE A 60 -12.84 -8.46 -4.26
CA ILE A 60 -13.03 -8.33 -2.80
C ILE A 60 -13.92 -9.45 -2.25
N LYS A 61 -14.93 -9.90 -3.00
CA LYS A 61 -15.86 -10.96 -2.58
C LYS A 61 -15.34 -12.38 -2.85
N ASP A 62 -14.26 -12.53 -3.60
CA ASP A 62 -13.70 -13.83 -3.94
C ASP A 62 -13.19 -14.55 -2.69
N LYS A 63 -13.71 -15.75 -2.45
CA LYS A 63 -13.38 -16.56 -1.27
C LYS A 63 -11.96 -17.14 -1.31
N GLU A 64 -11.35 -17.21 -2.47
CA GLU A 64 -9.97 -17.67 -2.62
C GLU A 64 -8.96 -16.60 -2.16
N ILE A 65 -9.31 -15.32 -2.27
CA ILE A 65 -8.46 -14.21 -1.86
C ILE A 65 -8.49 -14.06 -0.33
N GLU A 66 -7.32 -13.99 0.27
CA GLU A 66 -7.14 -13.80 1.72
C GLU A 66 -6.69 -12.38 2.05
N ILE A 67 -5.86 -11.78 1.18
CA ILE A 67 -5.28 -10.46 1.37
C ILE A 67 -5.60 -9.60 0.15
N ILE A 68 -6.04 -8.38 0.37
CA ILE A 68 -6.13 -7.35 -0.66
C ILE A 68 -4.91 -6.46 -0.60
N LEU A 69 -4.23 -6.32 -1.72
CA LEU A 69 -3.16 -5.37 -1.94
C LEU A 69 -3.75 -4.14 -2.65
N ASN A 70 -3.86 -3.04 -1.92
CA ASN A 70 -4.51 -1.82 -2.38
C ASN A 70 -3.48 -0.80 -2.87
N LEU A 71 -3.35 -0.70 -4.17
CA LEU A 71 -2.41 0.19 -4.88
C LEU A 71 -3.14 1.30 -5.64
N THR A 72 -4.33 1.64 -5.20
CA THR A 72 -5.15 2.69 -5.81
C THR A 72 -4.60 4.09 -5.48
N ILE A 73 -5.29 5.13 -5.92
CA ILE A 73 -4.94 6.50 -5.54
C ILE A 73 -5.35 6.80 -4.08
N PRO A 74 -4.69 7.74 -3.39
CA PRO A 74 -4.92 8.03 -1.97
C PRO A 74 -6.38 8.18 -1.56
N LYS A 75 -7.18 8.89 -2.34
CA LYS A 75 -8.60 9.10 -2.06
C LYS A 75 -9.46 7.83 -2.12
N ALA A 76 -9.00 6.77 -2.75
CA ALA A 76 -9.70 5.49 -2.82
C ALA A 76 -9.24 4.50 -1.74
N HIS A 77 -8.13 4.76 -1.06
CA HIS A 77 -7.54 3.83 -0.10
C HIS A 77 -8.52 3.42 0.99
N TYR A 78 -9.18 4.39 1.60
CA TYR A 78 -10.13 4.13 2.69
C TYR A 78 -11.28 3.23 2.26
N GLU A 79 -11.96 3.56 1.15
CA GLU A 79 -13.14 2.79 0.70
C GLU A 79 -12.78 1.36 0.31
N ILE A 80 -11.65 1.16 -0.37
CA ILE A 80 -11.17 -0.19 -0.73
C ILE A 80 -10.78 -0.97 0.53
N ALA A 81 -10.04 -0.37 1.46
CA ALA A 81 -9.64 -1.00 2.70
C ALA A 81 -10.84 -1.39 3.56
N LYS A 82 -11.80 -0.47 3.73
CA LYS A 82 -13.04 -0.71 4.47
C LYS A 82 -13.83 -1.87 3.88
N LYS A 83 -14.13 -1.83 2.58
CA LYS A 83 -14.85 -2.93 1.90
C LYS A 83 -14.12 -4.27 2.04
N SER A 84 -12.79 -4.27 1.95
CA SER A 84 -11.98 -5.48 2.10
C SER A 84 -12.12 -6.07 3.50
N LEU A 85 -11.97 -5.26 4.55
CA LEU A 85 -12.15 -5.67 5.93
C LEU A 85 -13.59 -6.15 6.20
N GLU A 86 -14.60 -5.45 5.68
CA GLU A 86 -16.01 -5.87 5.79
C GLU A 86 -16.28 -7.24 5.16
N ASN A 87 -15.53 -7.62 4.12
CA ASN A 87 -15.61 -8.92 3.46
C ASN A 87 -14.62 -9.96 4.02
N GLY A 88 -14.03 -9.70 5.18
CA GLY A 88 -13.16 -10.66 5.88
C GLY A 88 -11.77 -10.81 5.27
N LYS A 89 -11.28 -9.82 4.54
CA LYS A 89 -9.95 -9.83 3.95
C LYS A 89 -8.96 -9.05 4.82
N HIS A 90 -7.75 -9.58 4.94
CA HIS A 90 -6.62 -8.78 5.36
C HIS A 90 -6.32 -7.72 4.31
N ILE A 91 -5.72 -6.62 4.69
CA ILE A 91 -5.41 -5.52 3.77
C ILE A 91 -3.97 -5.04 3.93
N TYR A 92 -3.31 -4.80 2.81
CA TYR A 92 -2.09 -4.02 2.75
C TYR A 92 -2.29 -2.90 1.72
N SER A 93 -2.12 -1.66 2.14
CA SER A 93 -2.33 -0.48 1.28
C SER A 93 -1.04 0.27 1.03
N GLU A 94 -0.91 0.86 -0.15
CA GLU A 94 0.04 1.93 -0.39
C GLU A 94 -0.23 3.12 0.54
N LYS A 95 0.79 3.93 0.73
CA LYS A 95 0.70 5.15 1.55
C LYS A 95 -0.07 6.27 0.78
N PRO A 96 -0.74 7.14 1.50
CA PRO A 96 -1.08 7.09 2.93
C PRO A 96 -2.20 6.08 3.21
N MET A 97 -2.33 5.61 4.45
CA MET A 97 -3.42 4.69 4.84
C MET A 97 -4.80 5.27 4.52
N ALA A 98 -4.98 6.56 4.77
CA ALA A 98 -6.16 7.35 4.45
C ALA A 98 -5.76 8.82 4.30
N VAL A 99 -6.59 9.62 3.64
CA VAL A 99 -6.35 11.06 3.45
C VAL A 99 -6.69 11.91 4.67
N ASN A 100 -7.43 11.37 5.63
CA ASN A 100 -7.72 12.02 6.90
C ASN A 100 -7.55 11.07 8.09
N PHE A 101 -7.36 11.65 9.26
CA PHE A 101 -7.07 10.91 10.48
C PHE A 101 -8.23 10.02 10.95
N GLU A 102 -9.46 10.47 10.85
CA GLU A 102 -10.62 9.73 11.34
C GLU A 102 -10.88 8.46 10.51
N ASP A 103 -10.67 8.52 9.20
CA ASP A 103 -10.75 7.35 8.34
C ASP A 103 -9.68 6.31 8.68
N GLY A 104 -8.44 6.74 8.91
CA GLY A 104 -7.37 5.84 9.35
C GLY A 104 -7.69 5.19 10.70
N LYS A 105 -8.18 5.95 11.66
CA LYS A 105 -8.62 5.46 12.97
C LYS A 105 -9.77 4.45 12.86
N HIS A 106 -10.76 4.73 12.00
CA HIS A 106 -11.87 3.81 11.73
C HIS A 106 -11.39 2.49 11.14
N LEU A 107 -10.45 2.51 10.19
CA LEU A 107 -9.89 1.28 9.62
C LEU A 107 -9.18 0.43 10.67
N LEU A 108 -8.39 1.04 11.57
CA LEU A 108 -7.74 0.33 12.67
C LEU A 108 -8.75 -0.29 13.63
N GLN A 109 -9.80 0.43 13.97
CA GLN A 109 -10.88 -0.08 14.81
C GLN A 109 -11.58 -1.26 14.14
N LEU A 110 -11.99 -1.12 12.88
CA LEU A 110 -12.67 -2.15 12.11
C LEU A 110 -11.82 -3.42 11.96
N SER A 111 -10.52 -3.27 11.70
CA SER A 111 -9.59 -4.42 11.61
C SER A 111 -9.51 -5.18 12.93
N THR A 112 -9.43 -4.46 14.04
CA THR A 112 -9.39 -5.04 15.39
C THR A 112 -10.68 -5.78 15.71
N GLU A 113 -11.85 -5.17 15.46
CA GLU A 113 -13.17 -5.77 15.70
C GLU A 113 -13.37 -7.07 14.91
N LYS A 114 -12.81 -7.14 13.71
CA LYS A 114 -12.92 -8.32 12.83
C LYS A 114 -11.78 -9.34 13.01
N GLY A 115 -10.77 -9.04 13.84
CA GLY A 115 -9.60 -9.90 13.99
C GLY A 115 -8.76 -10.01 12.71
N LEU A 116 -8.74 -8.96 11.88
CA LEU A 116 -8.01 -8.91 10.62
C LEU A 116 -6.77 -8.02 10.74
N TYR A 117 -5.79 -8.29 9.90
CA TYR A 117 -4.58 -7.46 9.83
C TYR A 117 -4.74 -6.35 8.80
N ILE A 118 -4.23 -5.19 9.17
CA ILE A 118 -4.04 -4.04 8.28
C ILE A 118 -2.56 -3.69 8.27
N GLY A 119 -1.98 -3.60 7.09
CA GLY A 119 -0.62 -3.15 6.84
C GLY A 119 -0.63 -1.95 5.90
N ASN A 120 0.41 -1.12 5.99
CA ASN A 120 0.52 0.07 5.15
C ASN A 120 1.99 0.35 4.80
N ALA A 121 2.25 0.74 3.55
CA ALA A 121 3.50 1.37 3.19
C ALA A 121 3.60 2.78 3.87
N PRO A 122 4.81 3.38 4.01
CA PRO A 122 6.06 2.92 3.43
C PRO A 122 6.73 1.82 4.26
N ASP A 123 7.59 1.06 3.60
CA ASP A 123 8.46 0.05 4.21
C ASP A 123 9.90 0.55 4.41
N THR A 124 10.19 1.78 4.03
CA THR A 124 11.54 2.38 4.05
C THR A 124 12.19 2.34 5.42
N PHE A 125 11.39 2.42 6.51
CA PHE A 125 11.90 2.31 7.89
C PHE A 125 12.45 0.90 8.21
N LEU A 126 12.13 -0.13 7.44
CA LEU A 126 12.70 -1.48 7.55
C LEU A 126 14.08 -1.60 6.92
N GLY A 127 14.50 -0.60 6.14
CA GLY A 127 15.82 -0.57 5.52
C GLY A 127 16.95 -0.56 6.53
N GLY A 128 18.05 -1.27 6.24
CA GLY A 128 19.16 -1.50 7.16
C GLY A 128 19.75 -0.23 7.78
N GLY A 129 19.82 0.87 7.04
CA GLY A 129 20.30 2.16 7.56
C GLY A 129 19.38 2.74 8.64
N ILE A 130 18.07 2.73 8.40
CA ILE A 130 17.08 3.21 9.38
C ILE A 130 17.03 2.29 10.61
N GLN A 131 17.06 0.97 10.42
CA GLN A 131 17.10 0.01 11.52
C GLN A 131 18.35 0.20 12.38
N LYS A 132 19.51 0.45 11.78
CA LYS A 132 20.73 0.76 12.53
C LYS A 132 20.64 2.10 13.27
N SER A 133 20.00 3.09 12.69
CA SER A 133 19.74 4.38 13.35
C SER A 133 18.84 4.22 14.56
N ILE A 134 17.77 3.43 14.43
CA ILE A 134 16.86 3.10 15.55
C ILE A 134 17.62 2.39 16.67
N GLU A 135 18.47 1.41 16.35
CA GLU A 135 19.29 0.70 17.33
C GLU A 135 20.22 1.67 18.10
N LEU A 136 20.93 2.56 17.40
CA LEU A 136 21.85 3.52 18.02
C LEU A 136 21.13 4.51 18.93
N VAL A 137 19.95 4.97 18.54
CA VAL A 137 19.11 5.83 19.37
C VAL A 137 18.62 5.07 20.61
N SER A 138 18.04 3.89 20.41
CA SER A 138 17.44 3.09 21.49
C SER A 138 18.46 2.57 22.50
N SER A 139 19.69 2.31 22.06
CA SER A 139 20.79 1.90 22.95
C SER A 139 21.40 3.04 23.77
N GLY A 140 20.95 4.28 23.55
CA GLY A 140 21.50 5.46 24.22
C GLY A 140 22.91 5.87 23.75
N THR A 141 23.40 5.30 22.66
CA THR A 141 24.75 5.60 22.12
C THR A 141 24.97 7.07 21.85
N ILE A 142 23.92 7.80 21.43
CA ILE A 142 23.95 9.24 21.17
C ILE A 142 23.37 10.09 22.32
N GLY A 143 23.04 9.44 23.44
CA GLY A 143 22.39 10.10 24.58
C GLY A 143 20.91 10.40 24.31
N ASP A 144 20.32 11.23 25.20
CA ASP A 144 18.92 11.66 25.06
C ASP A 144 18.74 12.60 23.88
N ILE A 145 17.77 12.33 23.03
CA ILE A 145 17.41 13.24 21.92
C ILE A 145 16.79 14.52 22.50
N LYS A 146 17.37 15.65 22.16
CA LYS A 146 16.88 16.98 22.56
C LYS A 146 16.22 17.74 21.41
N LEU A 147 16.68 17.52 20.19
CA LEU A 147 16.19 18.19 18.99
C LEU A 147 16.45 17.32 17.76
N GLY A 148 15.56 17.38 16.78
CA GLY A 148 15.71 16.75 15.47
C GLY A 148 15.34 17.73 14.35
N ASN A 149 16.07 17.67 13.25
CA ASN A 149 15.72 18.35 12.00
C ASN A 149 15.65 17.31 10.89
N ALA A 150 14.61 17.39 10.06
CA ALA A 150 14.49 16.58 8.85
C ALA A 150 14.34 17.52 7.65
N ILE A 151 15.16 17.32 6.63
CA ILE A 151 15.08 18.06 5.37
C ILE A 151 14.92 17.06 4.25
N PHE A 152 13.83 17.17 3.49
CA PHE A 152 13.59 16.39 2.29
C PHE A 152 13.40 17.36 1.11
N ALA A 153 14.35 17.36 0.18
CA ALA A 153 14.34 18.24 -0.98
C ALA A 153 14.65 17.45 -2.25
N PHE A 154 13.82 17.59 -3.26
CA PHE A 154 13.98 16.91 -4.55
C PHE A 154 13.40 17.80 -5.68
N PRO A 155 13.71 17.51 -6.97
CA PRO A 155 13.31 18.37 -8.10
C PRO A 155 11.80 18.48 -8.35
N GLY A 156 10.98 17.70 -7.67
CA GLY A 156 9.53 17.65 -7.82
C GLY A 156 9.03 16.33 -8.41
N VAL A 157 7.72 16.10 -8.28
CA VAL A 157 7.06 14.85 -8.69
C VAL A 157 7.28 14.53 -10.19
N GLN A 158 7.45 15.55 -11.02
CA GLN A 158 7.70 15.42 -12.46
C GLN A 158 9.02 14.71 -12.78
N SER A 159 9.93 14.63 -11.84
CA SER A 159 11.23 13.96 -12.03
C SER A 159 11.15 12.44 -12.01
N TYR A 160 10.09 11.87 -11.43
CA TYR A 160 9.94 10.43 -11.27
C TYR A 160 8.55 9.89 -11.67
N HIS A 161 7.53 10.74 -11.75
CA HIS A 161 6.19 10.31 -12.13
C HIS A 161 5.92 10.63 -13.60
N PRO A 162 5.58 9.64 -14.45
CA PRO A 162 5.39 9.85 -15.89
C PRO A 162 4.21 10.79 -16.20
N ASN A 163 3.17 10.76 -15.37
CA ASN A 163 2.05 11.66 -15.42
C ASN A 163 1.80 12.16 -13.99
N PRO A 164 2.36 13.33 -13.59
CA PRO A 164 2.03 13.93 -12.31
C PRO A 164 0.55 14.27 -12.33
N GLU A 165 -0.22 13.38 -11.74
CA GLU A 165 -1.67 13.40 -11.76
C GLU A 165 -2.24 14.68 -11.19
N PRO A 166 -3.41 15.14 -11.66
CA PRO A 166 -4.14 16.24 -11.04
C PRO A 166 -4.30 16.07 -9.53
N TRP A 167 -4.39 14.83 -9.02
CA TRP A 167 -4.50 14.54 -7.59
C TRP A 167 -3.36 15.11 -6.75
N PHE A 168 -2.16 15.25 -7.31
CA PHE A 168 -1.03 15.83 -6.59
C PHE A 168 -1.24 17.33 -6.28
N ALA A 169 -2.06 18.01 -7.07
CA ALA A 169 -2.44 19.41 -6.87
C ALA A 169 -3.79 19.55 -6.14
N GLU A 170 -4.51 18.47 -5.90
CA GLU A 170 -5.77 18.47 -5.16
C GLU A 170 -5.53 18.68 -3.65
N LYS A 171 -6.56 19.11 -2.93
CA LYS A 171 -6.51 19.35 -1.47
C LYS A 171 -6.08 18.12 -0.67
N GLU A 172 -6.40 16.93 -1.17
CA GLU A 172 -6.15 15.62 -0.55
C GLU A 172 -4.90 14.94 -1.12
N GLY A 173 -4.09 15.69 -1.88
CA GLY A 173 -2.83 15.26 -2.47
C GLY A 173 -1.66 16.14 -2.02
N GLY A 174 -0.65 16.23 -2.88
CA GLY A 174 0.52 17.09 -2.69
C GLY A 174 1.66 16.47 -1.89
N PRO A 175 2.79 17.20 -1.80
CA PRO A 175 4.04 16.63 -1.32
C PRO A 175 4.00 16.16 0.14
N VAL A 176 3.19 16.78 0.99
CA VAL A 176 3.12 16.40 2.40
C VAL A 176 2.38 15.07 2.56
N ILE A 177 1.30 14.87 1.80
CA ILE A 177 0.50 13.62 1.85
C ILE A 177 1.23 12.47 1.14
N ASP A 178 1.93 12.78 0.05
CA ASP A 178 2.62 11.77 -0.77
C ASP A 178 3.99 11.37 -0.22
N MET A 179 4.77 12.34 0.25
CA MET A 179 6.18 12.13 0.63
C MET A 179 6.43 12.27 2.14
N GLY A 180 5.43 12.71 2.90
CA GLY A 180 5.52 12.87 4.35
C GLY A 180 5.42 11.58 5.16
N PRO A 181 4.64 10.57 4.71
CA PRO A 181 4.56 9.26 5.40
C PRO A 181 5.87 8.43 5.39
#